data_34b5fc366a7cfbf40017d32869deb584
#
_entry.id   34b5fc366a7cfbf40017d32869deb584
#
_cell.length_a   1.000
_cell.length_b   1.000
_cell.length_c   1.000
_cell.angle_alpha   90.00
_cell.angle_beta   90.00
_cell.angle_gamma   90.00
#
_symmetry.space_group_name_H-M   'P 1'
#
loop_
_entity.id
_entity.type
_entity.pdbx_description
1 polymer ?
#
loop_
_entity_poly.entity_id
_entity_poly.type
_entity_poly.pdbx_seq_one_letter_code
_entity_poly.pdbx_strand_id
1 'polypeptide(L)'
;MTNEPSAQHAPLKADLVLSGGGVKGIGLSGAVVALMEAGYAIERVSGTSAGSIVAAILAAGADQLSPEQVEQLTMTLPYPKFLDPTPLTGIPLLGPAWGVLSETGIYKGDYAHEWIRSELKNLGVRTFGDLAFDDASLPPEQRYRLVVTVSDVTTGQLVRLPWDYH
;
A
#
# COMPACT_ATOMS: atom_id res chain seq x y z
N MET A 1 16.57 41.82 -23.13
CA MET A 1 15.50 40.97 -22.56
C MET A 1 16.18 39.99 -21.61
N THR A 2 16.18 40.32 -20.33
CA THR A 2 16.77 39.47 -19.28
C THR A 2 15.74 38.40 -18.96
N ASN A 3 16.10 37.12 -19.28
CA ASN A 3 15.35 35.95 -18.89
C ASN A 3 15.51 35.84 -17.35
N GLU A 4 14.54 36.28 -16.59
CA GLU A 4 14.50 35.93 -15.16
C GLU A 4 14.28 34.42 -15.06
N PRO A 5 15.09 33.71 -14.25
CA PRO A 5 14.84 32.29 -14.00
C PRO A 5 13.48 32.19 -13.29
N SER A 6 12.55 31.46 -13.90
CA SER A 6 11.28 31.12 -13.27
C SER A 6 11.55 30.54 -11.89
N ALA A 7 11.04 31.18 -10.85
CA ALA A 7 11.11 30.65 -9.49
C ALA A 7 10.51 29.24 -9.51
N GLN A 8 11.36 28.22 -9.42
CA GLN A 8 10.92 26.84 -9.22
C GLN A 8 10.25 26.81 -7.86
N HIS A 9 8.92 26.83 -7.85
CA HIS A 9 8.16 26.61 -6.63
C HIS A 9 8.46 25.20 -6.15
N ALA A 10 8.79 25.06 -4.85
CA ALA A 10 8.92 23.75 -4.24
C ALA A 10 7.64 22.94 -4.51
N PRO A 11 7.76 21.62 -4.80
CA PRO A 11 6.58 20.82 -5.09
C PRO A 11 5.60 20.86 -3.92
N LEU A 12 4.32 20.90 -4.22
CA LEU A 12 3.27 20.77 -3.21
C LEU A 12 3.39 19.38 -2.59
N LYS A 13 3.26 19.29 -1.26
CA LYS A 13 3.37 18.02 -0.53
C LYS A 13 2.00 17.53 -0.10
N ALA A 14 1.79 16.22 -0.14
CA ALA A 14 0.54 15.60 0.27
C ALA A 14 0.79 14.31 1.07
N ASP A 15 -0.01 14.14 2.11
CA ASP A 15 -0.17 12.86 2.81
C ASP A 15 -1.48 12.22 2.36
N LEU A 16 -1.48 10.92 2.10
CA LEU A 16 -2.66 10.23 1.58
C LEU A 16 -3.17 9.16 2.54
N VAL A 17 -4.49 9.03 2.60
CA VAL A 17 -5.17 7.93 3.29
C VAL A 17 -5.99 7.16 2.26
N LEU A 18 -5.59 5.93 1.97
CA LEU A 18 -6.18 5.09 0.94
C LEU A 18 -7.09 4.04 1.56
N SER A 19 -8.38 4.13 1.28
CA SER A 19 -9.39 3.22 1.80
C SER A 19 -9.31 1.83 1.19
N GLY A 20 -9.88 0.83 1.87
CA GLY A 20 -10.14 -0.48 1.30
C GLY A 20 -11.24 -0.43 0.23
N GLY A 21 -11.35 -1.47 -0.58
CA GLY A 21 -12.41 -1.55 -1.60
C GLY A 21 -12.21 -2.64 -2.64
N GLY A 22 -11.31 -3.58 -2.44
CA GLY A 22 -11.01 -4.66 -3.38
C GLY A 22 -10.62 -4.12 -4.77
N VAL A 23 -11.29 -4.57 -5.83
CA VAL A 23 -11.01 -4.15 -7.22
C VAL A 23 -11.16 -2.64 -7.44
N LYS A 24 -11.91 -1.93 -6.58
CA LYS A 24 -12.02 -0.46 -6.62
C LYS A 24 -10.69 0.24 -6.31
N GLY A 25 -9.66 -0.49 -5.87
CA GLY A 25 -8.29 0.00 -5.74
C GLY A 25 -7.71 0.64 -7.01
N ILE A 26 -8.21 0.24 -8.20
CA ILE A 26 -7.88 0.89 -9.47
C ILE A 26 -8.24 2.39 -9.46
N GLY A 27 -9.39 2.75 -8.87
CA GLY A 27 -9.79 4.15 -8.74
C GLY A 27 -8.89 4.95 -7.80
N LEU A 28 -8.33 4.31 -6.76
CA LEU A 28 -7.34 4.95 -5.89
C LEU A 28 -6.06 5.29 -6.64
N SER A 29 -5.60 4.38 -7.50
CA SER A 29 -4.40 4.59 -8.33
C SER A 29 -4.58 5.77 -9.28
N GLY A 30 -5.73 5.87 -9.96
CA GLY A 30 -6.03 7.00 -10.83
C GLY A 30 -6.03 8.34 -10.08
N ALA A 31 -6.56 8.39 -8.86
CA ALA A 31 -6.53 9.59 -8.04
C ALA A 31 -5.10 9.98 -7.63
N VAL A 32 -4.26 9.00 -7.31
CA VAL A 32 -2.84 9.23 -6.99
C VAL A 32 -2.08 9.76 -8.19
N VAL A 33 -2.25 9.13 -9.35
CA VAL A 33 -1.62 9.56 -10.61
C VAL A 33 -1.99 11.01 -10.91
N ALA A 34 -3.27 11.36 -10.82
CA ALA A 34 -3.74 12.73 -11.04
C ALA A 34 -3.10 13.75 -10.07
N LEU A 35 -2.88 13.39 -8.80
CA LEU A 35 -2.17 14.23 -7.84
C LEU A 35 -0.70 14.41 -8.22
N MET A 36 -0.02 13.33 -8.62
CA MET A 36 1.38 13.38 -9.05
C MET A 36 1.54 14.23 -10.32
N GLU A 37 0.66 14.08 -11.31
CA GLU A 37 0.61 14.91 -12.52
C GLU A 37 0.33 16.39 -12.22
N ALA A 38 -0.44 16.66 -11.19
CA ALA A 38 -0.68 18.02 -10.70
C ALA A 38 0.50 18.62 -9.92
N GLY A 39 1.62 17.89 -9.81
CA GLY A 39 2.86 18.35 -9.17
C GLY A 39 2.92 18.14 -7.66
N TYR A 40 2.06 17.28 -7.09
CA TYR A 40 2.16 16.91 -5.68
C TYR A 40 3.22 15.83 -5.48
N ALA A 41 4.14 16.07 -4.53
CA ALA A 41 4.99 15.05 -3.97
C ALA A 41 4.26 14.34 -2.82
N ILE A 42 4.12 13.03 -2.92
CA ILE A 42 3.46 12.23 -1.89
C ILE A 42 4.49 11.87 -0.83
N GLU A 43 4.35 12.42 0.39
CA GLU A 43 5.32 12.20 1.46
C GLU A 43 5.00 10.98 2.30
N ARG A 44 3.75 10.87 2.78
CA ARG A 44 3.29 9.78 3.65
C ARG A 44 2.01 9.19 3.13
N VAL A 45 1.88 7.90 3.30
CA VAL A 45 0.71 7.18 2.84
C VAL A 45 0.23 6.22 3.92
N SER A 46 -1.07 6.20 4.15
CA SER A 46 -1.71 5.18 4.97
C SER A 46 -2.68 4.38 4.13
N GLY A 47 -2.78 3.07 4.38
CA GLY A 47 -3.66 2.20 3.59
C GLY A 47 -4.35 1.11 4.40
N THR A 48 -5.53 0.74 3.90
CA THR A 48 -6.35 -0.37 4.42
C THR A 48 -6.72 -1.30 3.29
N SER A 49 -6.59 -2.63 3.46
CA SER A 49 -6.94 -3.65 2.44
C SER A 49 -6.26 -3.35 1.09
N ALA A 50 -7.01 -3.26 -0.02
CA ALA A 50 -6.47 -2.89 -1.34
C ALA A 50 -5.70 -1.57 -1.33
N GLY A 51 -6.12 -0.60 -0.52
CA GLY A 51 -5.40 0.66 -0.33
C GLY A 51 -4.02 0.48 0.31
N SER A 52 -3.81 -0.58 1.10
CA SER A 52 -2.48 -0.90 1.68
C SER A 52 -1.47 -1.27 0.61
N ILE A 53 -1.90 -1.99 -0.43
CA ILE A 53 -1.03 -2.41 -1.53
C ILE A 53 -0.58 -1.19 -2.34
N VAL A 54 -1.53 -0.32 -2.70
CA VAL A 54 -1.22 0.92 -3.40
C VAL A 54 -0.33 1.82 -2.53
N ALA A 55 -0.65 1.96 -1.24
CA ALA A 55 0.15 2.73 -0.28
C ALA A 55 1.59 2.21 -0.18
N ALA A 56 1.78 0.89 -0.12
CA ALA A 56 3.10 0.28 -0.03
C ALA A 56 3.94 0.53 -1.29
N ILE A 57 3.35 0.43 -2.48
CA ILE A 57 4.01 0.73 -3.75
C ILE A 57 4.42 2.21 -3.80
N LEU A 58 3.51 3.12 -3.41
CA LEU A 58 3.78 4.56 -3.39
C LEU A 58 4.90 4.93 -2.41
N ALA A 59 4.83 4.39 -1.19
CA ALA A 59 5.86 4.66 -0.18
C ALA A 59 7.23 4.15 -0.60
N ALA A 60 7.28 2.96 -1.21
CA ALA A 60 8.53 2.35 -1.68
C ALA A 60 9.08 3.06 -2.94
N GLY A 61 8.20 3.56 -3.80
CA GLY A 61 8.56 4.21 -5.05
C GLY A 61 8.61 5.74 -5.01
N ALA A 62 8.42 6.37 -3.85
CA ALA A 62 8.20 7.80 -3.70
C ALA A 62 9.23 8.69 -4.42
N ASP A 63 10.49 8.25 -4.46
CA ASP A 63 11.60 8.98 -5.05
C ASP A 63 12.05 8.38 -6.41
N GLN A 64 11.36 7.35 -6.93
CA GLN A 64 11.82 6.55 -8.06
C GLN A 64 10.76 6.38 -9.17
N LEU A 65 9.47 6.36 -8.82
CA LEU A 65 8.40 6.06 -9.77
C LEU A 65 7.79 7.33 -10.36
N SER A 66 7.67 7.35 -11.68
CA SER A 66 6.85 8.34 -12.37
C SER A 66 5.34 8.01 -12.24
N PRO A 67 4.43 8.99 -12.50
CA PRO A 67 2.99 8.73 -12.52
C PRO A 67 2.61 7.53 -13.39
N GLU A 68 3.19 7.42 -14.58
CA GLU A 68 2.92 6.32 -15.52
C GLU A 68 3.39 4.96 -14.99
N GLN A 69 4.50 4.93 -14.26
CA GLN A 69 5.00 3.71 -13.63
C GLN A 69 4.11 3.27 -12.46
N VAL A 70 3.60 4.23 -11.68
CA VAL A 70 2.61 3.96 -10.62
C VAL A 70 1.33 3.40 -11.25
N GLU A 71 0.84 4.01 -12.32
CA GLU A 71 -0.33 3.53 -13.05
C GLU A 71 -0.10 2.09 -13.54
N GLN A 72 1.01 1.83 -14.23
CA GLN A 72 1.33 0.52 -14.77
C GLN A 72 1.39 -0.55 -13.68
N LEU A 73 2.10 -0.29 -12.58
CA LEU A 73 2.21 -1.25 -11.47
C LEU A 73 0.85 -1.56 -10.85
N THR A 74 0.01 -0.55 -10.66
CA THR A 74 -1.30 -0.73 -10.03
C THR A 74 -2.34 -1.32 -10.97
N MET A 75 -2.28 -1.05 -12.26
CA MET A 75 -3.16 -1.66 -13.27
C MET A 75 -2.81 -3.13 -13.54
N THR A 76 -1.57 -3.53 -13.32
CA THR A 76 -1.12 -4.93 -13.49
C THR A 76 -1.28 -5.79 -12.23
N LEU A 77 -1.88 -5.24 -11.16
CA LEU A 77 -2.16 -5.99 -9.94
C LEU A 77 -2.97 -7.26 -10.23
N PRO A 78 -2.43 -8.45 -9.93
CA PRO A 78 -3.08 -9.71 -10.26
C PRO A 78 -4.17 -10.07 -9.24
N TYR A 79 -5.15 -9.18 -9.04
CA TYR A 79 -6.24 -9.37 -8.06
C TYR A 79 -6.88 -10.76 -8.04
N PRO A 80 -7.17 -11.39 -9.19
CA PRO A 80 -7.75 -12.74 -9.18
C PRO A 80 -6.83 -13.78 -8.54
N LYS A 81 -5.51 -13.60 -8.63
CA LYS A 81 -4.54 -14.52 -8.05
C LYS A 81 -4.34 -14.32 -6.54
N PHE A 82 -4.75 -13.16 -6.01
CA PHE A 82 -4.73 -12.93 -4.57
C PHE A 82 -5.81 -13.72 -3.82
N LEU A 83 -6.78 -14.28 -4.55
CA LEU A 83 -7.82 -15.15 -4.04
C LEU A 83 -7.37 -16.62 -4.16
N ASP A 84 -6.21 -16.97 -3.58
CA ASP A 84 -5.72 -18.37 -3.60
C ASP A 84 -6.69 -19.26 -2.80
N PRO A 85 -7.44 -20.14 -3.48
CA PRO A 85 -8.42 -20.99 -2.80
C PRO A 85 -7.71 -22.02 -1.93
N THR A 86 -8.19 -22.22 -0.70
CA THR A 86 -7.85 -23.43 0.04
C THR A 86 -8.53 -24.64 -0.64
N PRO A 87 -8.02 -25.86 -0.50
CA PRO A 87 -8.63 -27.04 -1.08
C PRO A 87 -10.12 -27.22 -0.75
N LEU A 88 -10.56 -26.66 0.39
CA LEU A 88 -11.93 -26.72 0.88
C LEU A 88 -12.83 -25.61 0.36
N THR A 89 -12.30 -24.49 -0.13
CA THR A 89 -13.09 -23.38 -0.68
C THR A 89 -13.66 -23.71 -2.08
N GLY A 90 -13.17 -24.78 -2.72
CA GLY A 90 -13.71 -25.30 -3.98
C GLY A 90 -15.03 -26.06 -3.83
N ILE A 91 -15.53 -26.30 -2.59
CA ILE A 91 -16.83 -26.92 -2.35
C ILE A 91 -17.89 -25.82 -2.22
N PRO A 92 -18.84 -25.67 -3.18
CA PRO A 92 -19.68 -24.47 -3.29
C PRO A 92 -20.58 -24.18 -2.09
N LEU A 93 -20.87 -25.18 -1.27
CA LEU A 93 -21.83 -25.05 -0.16
C LEU A 93 -21.19 -25.03 1.24
N LEU A 94 -19.99 -25.59 1.40
CA LEU A 94 -19.35 -25.76 2.71
C LEU A 94 -18.01 -25.01 2.82
N GLY A 95 -17.37 -24.74 1.68
CA GLY A 95 -16.02 -24.19 1.65
C GLY A 95 -15.87 -22.82 2.33
N PRO A 96 -16.69 -21.81 2.02
CA PRO A 96 -16.57 -20.48 2.66
C PRO A 96 -16.87 -20.49 4.15
N ALA A 97 -17.90 -21.27 4.57
CA ALA A 97 -18.25 -21.39 5.98
C ALA A 97 -17.19 -22.12 6.80
N TRP A 98 -16.56 -23.14 6.21
CA TRP A 98 -15.46 -23.88 6.86
C TRP A 98 -14.19 -23.03 7.02
N GLY A 99 -13.85 -22.24 6.00
CA GLY A 99 -12.70 -21.32 6.05
C GLY A 99 -12.81 -20.28 7.18
N VAL A 100 -14.03 -19.77 7.43
CA VAL A 100 -14.31 -18.85 8.55
C VAL A 100 -14.23 -19.56 9.90
N LEU A 101 -14.67 -20.84 9.95
CA LEU A 101 -14.69 -21.62 11.20
C LEU A 101 -13.34 -22.21 11.59
N SER A 102 -12.40 -22.37 10.61
CA SER A 102 -11.12 -23.03 10.85
C SER A 102 -9.98 -22.11 11.29
N GLU A 103 -10.27 -20.86 11.64
CA GLU A 103 -9.27 -19.83 12.06
C GLU A 103 -8.20 -19.50 11.01
N THR A 104 -8.20 -20.15 9.84
CA THR A 104 -7.17 -20.00 8.78
C THR A 104 -7.56 -18.99 7.71
N GLY A 105 -8.76 -18.39 7.81
CA GLY A 105 -9.29 -17.49 6.78
C GLY A 105 -9.80 -18.24 5.54
N ILE A 106 -10.41 -17.50 4.61
CA ILE A 106 -11.00 -18.07 3.39
C ILE A 106 -9.93 -18.35 2.32
N TYR A 107 -8.85 -17.56 2.33
CA TYR A 107 -7.75 -17.61 1.37
C TYR A 107 -6.41 -17.74 2.11
N LYS A 108 -5.45 -18.42 1.51
CA LYS A 108 -4.11 -18.60 2.10
C LYS A 108 -3.30 -17.32 2.13
N GLY A 109 -3.42 -16.51 1.08
CA GLY A 109 -2.68 -15.27 0.93
C GLY A 109 -1.21 -15.43 0.52
N ASP A 110 -0.75 -16.67 0.27
CA ASP A 110 0.65 -16.96 -0.07
C ASP A 110 1.09 -16.20 -1.33
N TYR A 111 0.25 -16.23 -2.37
CA TYR A 111 0.55 -15.54 -3.62
C TYR A 111 0.61 -14.02 -3.44
N ALA A 112 -0.32 -13.44 -2.69
CA ALA A 112 -0.33 -11.99 -2.42
C ALA A 112 0.92 -11.57 -1.65
N HIS A 113 1.30 -12.36 -0.63
CA HIS A 113 2.50 -12.12 0.17
C HIS A 113 3.77 -12.14 -0.69
N GLU A 114 3.97 -13.19 -1.50
CA GLU A 114 5.16 -13.33 -2.34
C GLU A 114 5.21 -12.23 -3.42
N TRP A 115 4.07 -11.89 -4.01
CA TRP A 115 4.00 -10.84 -5.03
C TRP A 115 4.38 -9.49 -4.43
N ILE A 116 3.73 -9.07 -3.32
CA ILE A 116 4.00 -7.79 -2.64
C ILE A 116 5.47 -7.73 -2.21
N ARG A 117 5.99 -8.81 -1.61
CA ARG A 117 7.39 -8.91 -1.20
C ARG A 117 8.34 -8.72 -2.37
N SER A 118 8.04 -9.31 -3.52
CA SER A 118 8.86 -9.18 -4.73
C SER A 118 8.87 -7.75 -5.25
N GLU A 119 7.69 -7.12 -5.37
CA GLU A 119 7.58 -5.74 -5.86
C GLU A 119 8.29 -4.74 -4.94
N LEU A 120 8.08 -4.83 -3.63
CA LEU A 120 8.75 -3.95 -2.67
C LEU A 120 10.27 -4.16 -2.69
N LYS A 121 10.74 -5.42 -2.82
CA LYS A 121 12.17 -5.73 -2.95
C LYS A 121 12.76 -5.13 -4.22
N ASN A 122 12.04 -5.14 -5.34
CA ASN A 122 12.48 -4.52 -6.59
C ASN A 122 12.64 -2.99 -6.44
N LEU A 123 11.83 -2.37 -5.57
CA LEU A 123 11.92 -0.96 -5.19
C LEU A 123 12.92 -0.69 -4.05
N GLY A 124 13.69 -1.71 -3.62
CA GLY A 124 14.72 -1.58 -2.58
C GLY A 124 14.19 -1.67 -1.14
N VAL A 125 12.90 -1.96 -0.94
CA VAL A 125 12.25 -2.00 0.38
C VAL A 125 12.06 -3.45 0.84
N ARG A 126 12.41 -3.74 2.11
CA ARG A 126 12.24 -5.04 2.75
C ARG A 126 11.55 -4.97 4.11
N THR A 127 11.68 -3.84 4.78
CA THR A 127 11.16 -3.59 6.13
C THR A 127 10.55 -2.21 6.22
N PHE A 128 9.75 -1.96 7.24
CA PHE A 128 9.29 -0.60 7.53
C PHE A 128 10.45 0.35 7.85
N GLY A 129 11.56 -0.17 8.37
CA GLY A 129 12.76 0.63 8.62
C GLY A 129 13.33 1.28 7.36
N ASP A 130 13.21 0.61 6.21
CA ASP A 130 13.65 1.16 4.92
C ASP A 130 12.76 2.32 4.44
N LEU A 131 11.59 2.48 5.05
CA LEU A 131 10.62 3.56 4.78
C LEU A 131 10.61 4.63 5.88
N ALA A 132 11.55 4.58 6.81
CA ALA A 132 11.70 5.60 7.83
C ALA A 132 12.34 6.86 7.25
N PHE A 133 11.89 8.02 7.72
CA PHE A 133 12.59 9.29 7.47
C PHE A 133 13.85 9.36 8.33
N ASP A 134 14.94 9.85 7.76
CA ASP A 134 16.19 10.11 8.48
C ASP A 134 16.13 11.47 9.21
N ASP A 135 15.09 11.62 10.04
CA ASP A 135 14.87 12.80 10.87
C ASP A 135 14.38 12.38 12.25
N ALA A 136 15.31 12.34 13.20
CA ALA A 136 15.02 11.97 14.58
C ALA A 136 14.13 12.98 15.33
N SER A 137 13.95 14.19 14.80
CA SER A 137 13.09 15.23 15.40
C SER A 137 11.60 15.00 15.14
N LEU A 138 11.26 14.16 14.15
CA LEU A 138 9.87 13.86 13.84
C LEU A 138 9.18 13.10 14.98
N PRO A 139 7.93 13.44 15.29
CA PRO A 139 7.11 12.65 16.21
C PRO A 139 7.02 11.20 15.73
N PRO A 140 6.86 10.21 16.63
CA PRO A 140 6.79 8.79 16.25
C PRO A 140 5.79 8.50 15.14
N GLU A 141 4.64 9.17 15.14
CA GLU A 141 3.56 9.01 14.17
C GLU A 141 3.91 9.56 12.77
N GLN A 142 4.98 10.33 12.65
CA GLN A 142 5.41 10.92 11.38
C GLN A 142 6.72 10.33 10.84
N ARG A 143 7.30 9.36 11.54
CA ARG A 143 8.61 8.80 11.21
C ARG A 143 8.63 7.87 10.01
N TYR A 144 7.48 7.39 9.56
CA TYR A 144 7.40 6.41 8.48
C TYR A 144 6.59 6.94 7.30
N ARG A 145 7.06 6.65 6.09
CA ARG A 145 6.34 6.94 4.85
C ARG A 145 5.08 6.10 4.70
N LEU A 146 5.03 4.92 5.34
CA LEU A 146 3.94 3.97 5.23
C LEU A 146 3.34 3.61 6.59
N VAL A 147 2.02 3.64 6.65
CA VAL A 147 1.24 3.03 7.74
C VAL A 147 0.18 2.11 7.15
N VAL A 148 0.13 0.88 7.61
CA VAL A 148 -0.85 -0.13 7.18
C VAL A 148 -1.73 -0.52 8.36
N THR A 149 -3.05 -0.54 8.14
CA THR A 149 -3.98 -1.04 9.15
C THR A 149 -4.26 -2.52 8.95
N VAL A 150 -4.22 -3.27 10.05
CA VAL A 150 -4.46 -4.71 10.10
C VAL A 150 -5.49 -5.00 11.19
N SER A 151 -6.43 -5.90 10.90
CA SER A 151 -7.34 -6.42 11.92
C SER A 151 -6.76 -7.70 12.51
N ASP A 152 -6.40 -7.65 13.80
CA ASP A 152 -6.04 -8.86 14.55
C ASP A 152 -7.33 -9.53 15.04
N VAL A 153 -7.71 -10.60 14.35
CA VAL A 153 -8.95 -11.33 14.67
C VAL A 153 -8.84 -12.15 15.95
N THR A 154 -7.64 -12.43 16.42
CA THR A 154 -7.39 -13.17 17.68
C THR A 154 -7.71 -12.30 18.88
N THR A 155 -7.28 -11.05 18.84
CA THR A 155 -7.49 -10.09 19.93
C THR A 155 -8.67 -9.16 19.68
N GLY A 156 -9.23 -9.14 18.46
CA GLY A 156 -10.29 -8.23 18.05
C GLY A 156 -9.85 -6.77 17.95
N GLN A 157 -8.56 -6.53 17.76
CA GLN A 157 -7.98 -5.19 17.74
C GLN A 157 -7.63 -4.73 16.33
N LEU A 158 -7.70 -3.41 16.12
CA LEU A 158 -7.08 -2.75 14.98
C LEU A 158 -5.62 -2.48 15.31
N VAL A 159 -4.71 -2.98 14.48
CA VAL A 159 -3.25 -2.77 14.59
C VAL A 159 -2.80 -1.85 13.48
N ARG A 160 -1.97 -0.87 13.80
CA ARG A 160 -1.38 0.07 12.85
C ARG A 160 0.13 -0.21 12.73
N LEU A 161 0.53 -0.78 11.61
CA LEU A 161 1.93 -1.07 11.37
C LEU A 161 2.63 0.14 10.74
N PRO A 162 3.84 0.53 11.20
CA PRO A 162 4.63 -0.09 12.25
C PRO A 162 4.38 0.45 13.67
N TRP A 163 3.46 1.37 13.87
CA TRP A 163 3.31 2.12 15.13
C TRP A 163 3.00 1.24 16.35
N ASP A 164 2.15 0.23 16.18
CA ASP A 164 1.70 -0.64 17.26
C ASP A 164 2.56 -1.92 17.40
N TYR A 165 3.66 -2.00 16.63
CA TYR A 165 4.57 -3.15 16.69
C TYR A 165 5.74 -2.81 17.62
N HIS A 166 5.78 -3.48 18.78
CA HIS A 166 6.81 -3.37 19.82
C HIS A 166 7.54 -4.69 20.01
#